data_fe447bf62151757ab38fb67c4fa60995
#
_entry.id   fe447bf62151757ab38fb67c4fa60995
#
_cell.length_a   1.000
_cell.length_b   1.000
_cell.length_c   1.000
_cell.angle_alpha   90.00
_cell.angle_beta   90.00
_cell.angle_gamma   90.00
#
_symmetry.space_group_name_H-M   'P 1'
#
loop_
_entity.id
_entity.type
_entity.pdbx_description
1 polymer ?
#
loop_
_entity_poly.entity_id
_entity_poly.type
_entity_poly.pdbx_seq_one_letter_code
_entity_poly.pdbx_strand_id
1 'polypeptide(L)'
;TKSLSNYAEELKKVGTFGIFYGATGLSRDSYLHFDEWEEFVKPYDYALFEALRPMKLMVHACGINVHPEYFAHYPIDILHWPESATGNPSLDSAKEWLDPKISPMGGCDERLFGQHKEMEINLRAKSAVKRMKGDPFFLAPDCSLALNTYDEELRAFIDGGKA
;
A
#
# COMPACT_ATOMS: atom_id res chain seq x y z
N THR A 1 -20.20 -3.80 6.82
CA THR A 1 -20.14 -2.49 6.14
C THR A 1 -20.85 -1.40 6.93
N LYS A 2 -22.14 -1.56 7.34
CA LYS A 2 -22.91 -0.53 8.05
C LYS A 2 -22.18 0.12 9.24
N SER A 3 -21.54 -0.67 10.12
CA SER A 3 -20.79 -0.14 11.27
C SER A 3 -19.59 0.71 10.82
N LEU A 4 -18.87 0.26 9.79
CA LEU A 4 -17.74 1.03 9.24
C LEU A 4 -18.21 2.30 8.54
N SER A 5 -19.34 2.27 7.82
CA SER A 5 -19.92 3.48 7.23
C SER A 5 -20.34 4.50 8.29
N ASN A 6 -20.93 4.05 9.40
CA ASN A 6 -21.25 4.94 10.52
C ASN A 6 -19.97 5.54 11.13
N TYR A 7 -18.91 4.76 11.26
CA TYR A 7 -17.61 5.24 11.74
C TYR A 7 -17.00 6.26 10.76
N ALA A 8 -17.14 6.05 9.46
CA ALA A 8 -16.72 7.00 8.44
C ALA A 8 -17.35 8.38 8.64
N GLU A 9 -18.65 8.45 8.99
CA GLU A 9 -19.34 9.72 9.28
C GLU A 9 -18.75 10.44 10.50
N GLU A 10 -18.39 9.70 11.56
CA GLU A 10 -17.74 10.29 12.74
C GLU A 10 -16.32 10.82 12.40
N LEU A 11 -15.57 10.09 11.59
CA LEU A 11 -14.25 10.54 11.13
C LEU A 11 -14.33 11.83 10.31
N LYS A 12 -15.35 11.98 9.47
CA LYS A 12 -15.60 13.23 8.72
C LYS A 12 -15.86 14.41 9.67
N LYS A 13 -16.66 14.21 10.70
CA LYS A 13 -17.00 15.28 11.67
C LYS A 13 -15.78 15.84 12.40
N VAL A 14 -14.77 14.98 12.66
CA VAL A 14 -13.52 15.40 13.31
C VAL A 14 -12.47 15.92 12.32
N GLY A 15 -12.79 15.99 11.03
CA GLY A 15 -11.92 16.56 10.01
C GLY A 15 -10.78 15.62 9.57
N THR A 16 -10.98 14.31 9.61
CA THR A 16 -9.99 13.35 9.14
C THR A 16 -9.68 13.56 7.66
N PHE A 17 -8.40 13.75 7.32
CA PHE A 17 -7.97 14.02 5.95
C PHE A 17 -8.02 12.77 5.06
N GLY A 18 -7.62 11.62 5.59
CA GLY A 18 -7.52 10.38 4.81
C GLY A 18 -7.52 9.12 5.67
N ILE A 19 -7.76 7.99 5.04
CA ILE A 19 -7.87 6.68 5.66
C ILE A 19 -6.86 5.73 5.04
N PHE A 20 -6.16 4.99 5.88
CA PHE A 20 -5.40 3.80 5.51
C PHE A 20 -6.29 2.57 5.72
N TYR A 21 -6.71 1.94 4.63
CA TYR A 21 -7.53 0.74 4.64
C TYR A 21 -6.67 -0.51 4.45
N GLY A 22 -6.58 -1.34 5.47
CA GLY A 22 -5.87 -2.61 5.41
C GLY A 22 -6.76 -3.70 4.82
N ALA A 23 -6.63 -3.99 3.53
CA ALA A 23 -7.30 -5.12 2.89
C ALA A 23 -6.73 -6.47 3.35
N THR A 24 -5.59 -6.44 4.07
CA THR A 24 -4.88 -7.59 4.61
C THR A 24 -4.70 -8.73 3.58
N GLY A 25 -5.17 -9.94 3.86
CA GLY A 25 -5.05 -11.08 2.97
C GLY A 25 -6.21 -11.29 2.00
N LEU A 26 -7.16 -10.36 1.89
CA LEU A 26 -8.37 -10.55 1.08
C LEU A 26 -8.10 -10.70 -0.43
N SER A 27 -6.94 -10.26 -0.92
CA SER A 27 -6.52 -10.44 -2.31
C SER A 27 -5.43 -11.50 -2.48
N ARG A 28 -5.34 -12.48 -1.58
CA ARG A 28 -4.42 -13.62 -1.70
C ARG A 28 -5.12 -14.87 -2.18
N ASP A 29 -4.52 -15.59 -3.11
CA ASP A 29 -5.02 -16.89 -3.60
C ASP A 29 -5.29 -17.92 -2.51
N SER A 30 -4.55 -17.82 -1.39
CA SER A 30 -4.72 -18.73 -0.25
C SER A 30 -5.98 -18.49 0.58
N TYR A 31 -6.66 -17.37 0.36
CA TYR A 31 -7.87 -17.01 1.10
C TYR A 31 -9.12 -16.94 0.22
N LEU A 32 -9.04 -16.22 -0.90
CA LEU A 32 -10.15 -16.02 -1.82
C LEU A 32 -9.64 -16.08 -3.27
N HIS A 33 -10.33 -16.81 -4.11
CA HIS A 33 -10.17 -16.70 -5.56
C HIS A 33 -10.79 -15.40 -6.06
N PHE A 34 -10.42 -15.00 -7.28
CA PHE A 34 -10.89 -13.74 -7.86
C PHE A 34 -12.42 -13.60 -7.85
N ASP A 35 -13.15 -14.65 -8.26
CA ASP A 35 -14.61 -14.64 -8.32
C ASP A 35 -15.24 -14.46 -6.93
N GLU A 36 -14.68 -15.12 -5.91
CA GLU A 36 -15.11 -14.99 -4.52
C GLU A 36 -14.82 -13.59 -3.98
N TRP A 37 -13.64 -13.04 -4.29
CA TRP A 37 -13.30 -11.68 -3.92
C TRP A 37 -14.25 -10.67 -4.59
N GLU A 38 -14.58 -10.87 -5.87
CA GLU A 38 -15.49 -9.99 -6.61
C GLU A 38 -16.91 -10.04 -6.06
N GLU A 39 -17.35 -11.20 -5.57
CA GLU A 39 -18.69 -11.37 -4.97
C GLU A 39 -18.73 -10.92 -3.49
N PHE A 40 -17.75 -11.31 -2.67
CA PHE A 40 -17.85 -11.19 -1.21
C PHE A 40 -17.06 -10.02 -0.62
N VAL A 41 -16.18 -9.37 -1.38
CA VAL A 41 -15.36 -8.25 -0.89
C VAL A 41 -15.66 -6.95 -1.62
N LYS A 42 -15.50 -6.95 -2.93
CA LYS A 42 -15.57 -5.76 -3.78
C LYS A 42 -16.83 -4.89 -3.57
N PRO A 43 -18.08 -5.43 -3.51
CA PRO A 43 -19.26 -4.60 -3.34
C PRO A 43 -19.29 -3.88 -1.98
N TYR A 44 -18.73 -4.50 -0.95
CA TYR A 44 -18.69 -3.96 0.41
C TYR A 44 -17.60 -2.90 0.56
N ASP A 45 -16.48 -3.08 -0.12
CA ASP A 45 -15.41 -2.08 -0.20
C ASP A 45 -15.91 -0.83 -0.92
N TYR A 46 -16.58 -0.99 -2.06
CA TYR A 46 -17.14 0.15 -2.80
C TYR A 46 -18.14 0.94 -1.96
N ALA A 47 -19.04 0.25 -1.26
CA ALA A 47 -20.00 0.91 -0.37
C ALA A 47 -19.32 1.64 0.79
N LEU A 48 -18.25 1.10 1.34
CA LEU A 48 -17.46 1.76 2.38
C LEU A 48 -16.68 2.96 1.83
N PHE A 49 -16.04 2.81 0.68
CA PHE A 49 -15.23 3.88 0.09
C PHE A 49 -16.08 5.07 -0.35
N GLU A 50 -17.29 4.82 -0.83
CA GLU A 50 -18.26 5.89 -1.08
C GLU A 50 -18.65 6.62 0.21
N ALA A 51 -18.89 5.88 1.30
CA ALA A 51 -19.16 6.46 2.61
C ALA A 51 -17.97 7.27 3.16
N LEU A 52 -16.73 6.93 2.80
CA LEU A 52 -15.51 7.63 3.23
C LEU A 52 -15.26 8.93 2.45
N ARG A 53 -15.88 9.14 1.29
CA ARG A 53 -15.72 10.40 0.53
C ARG A 53 -16.13 11.63 1.34
N PRO A 54 -15.41 12.76 1.25
CA PRO A 54 -14.30 13.09 0.33
C PRO A 54 -12.90 12.82 0.88
N MET A 55 -12.73 12.04 1.95
CA MET A 55 -11.41 11.70 2.50
C MET A 55 -10.53 11.00 1.46
N LYS A 56 -9.22 11.20 1.58
CA LYS A 56 -8.22 10.46 0.78
C LYS A 56 -8.16 9.01 1.21
N LEU A 57 -8.05 8.11 0.23
CA LEU A 57 -8.11 6.66 0.48
C LEU A 57 -6.82 5.99 0.03
N MET A 58 -6.18 5.30 0.97
CA MET A 58 -5.05 4.42 0.73
C MET A 58 -5.46 2.98 1.05
N VAL A 59 -5.25 2.06 0.11
CA VAL A 59 -5.45 0.62 0.33
C VAL A 59 -4.11 -0.06 0.47
N HIS A 60 -3.98 -0.93 1.46
CA HIS A 60 -2.82 -1.81 1.65
C HIS A 60 -3.22 -3.28 1.44
N ALA A 61 -2.71 -3.87 0.37
CA ALA A 61 -2.80 -5.30 0.06
C ALA A 61 -1.58 -6.00 0.67
N CYS A 62 -1.77 -6.81 1.73
CA CYS A 62 -0.68 -7.30 2.58
C CYS A 62 -0.34 -8.77 2.33
N GLY A 63 0.94 -9.09 2.20
CA GLY A 63 1.48 -10.45 2.28
C GLY A 63 2.17 -10.96 1.02
N ILE A 64 2.41 -12.27 0.99
CA ILE A 64 2.97 -12.99 -0.16
C ILE A 64 1.84 -13.41 -1.12
N ASN A 65 2.16 -13.55 -2.41
CA ASN A 65 1.19 -13.93 -3.45
C ASN A 65 -0.11 -13.12 -3.35
N VAL A 66 0.03 -11.82 -3.13
CA VAL A 66 -1.10 -10.89 -3.09
C VAL A 66 -1.33 -10.35 -4.51
N HIS A 67 -2.59 -10.10 -4.84
CA HIS A 67 -3.02 -9.54 -6.11
C HIS A 67 -3.44 -8.06 -5.94
N PRO A 68 -2.48 -7.10 -5.92
CA PRO A 68 -2.85 -5.69 -5.85
C PRO A 68 -3.65 -5.24 -7.08
N GLU A 69 -3.55 -5.97 -8.19
CA GLU A 69 -4.32 -5.73 -9.43
C GLU A 69 -5.84 -5.79 -9.21
N TYR A 70 -6.32 -6.51 -8.19
CA TYR A 70 -7.74 -6.53 -7.83
C TYR A 70 -8.26 -5.13 -7.48
N PHE A 71 -7.39 -4.26 -7.00
CA PHE A 71 -7.70 -2.87 -6.62
C PHE A 71 -7.37 -1.85 -7.71
N ALA A 72 -6.96 -2.29 -8.91
CA ALA A 72 -6.44 -1.42 -9.97
C ALA A 72 -7.40 -0.31 -10.41
N HIS A 73 -8.69 -0.53 -10.30
CA HIS A 73 -9.74 0.42 -10.69
C HIS A 73 -10.65 0.82 -9.53
N TYR A 74 -10.19 0.65 -8.30
CA TYR A 74 -10.93 1.08 -7.12
C TYR A 74 -10.98 2.61 -7.01
N PRO A 75 -12.00 3.17 -6.36
CA PRO A 75 -12.09 4.62 -6.16
C PRO A 75 -11.17 5.08 -5.01
N ILE A 76 -9.85 4.85 -5.16
CA ILE A 76 -8.81 5.14 -4.17
C ILE A 76 -7.78 6.12 -4.73
N ASP A 77 -6.95 6.69 -3.87
CA ASP A 77 -5.89 7.62 -4.25
C ASP A 77 -4.51 6.93 -4.28
N ILE A 78 -4.28 5.95 -3.37
CA ILE A 78 -2.99 5.27 -3.23
C ILE A 78 -3.23 3.77 -3.06
N LEU A 79 -2.42 2.96 -3.75
CA LEU A 79 -2.35 1.52 -3.59
C LEU A 79 -0.96 1.11 -3.08
N HIS A 80 -0.93 0.44 -1.95
CA HIS A 80 0.27 -0.02 -1.27
C HIS A 80 0.32 -1.55 -1.21
N TRP A 81 1.47 -2.13 -1.55
CA TRP A 81 1.70 -3.58 -1.43
C TRP A 81 3.19 -3.88 -1.22
N PRO A 82 3.54 -5.04 -0.63
CA PRO A 82 4.93 -5.44 -0.42
C PRO A 82 5.54 -6.02 -1.71
N GLU A 83 6.12 -5.18 -2.57
CA GLU A 83 6.76 -5.63 -3.81
C GLU A 83 7.92 -6.63 -3.57
N SER A 84 8.58 -6.54 -2.41
CA SER A 84 9.69 -7.43 -2.05
C SER A 84 9.25 -8.81 -1.58
N ALA A 85 7.94 -9.01 -1.37
CA ALA A 85 7.41 -10.30 -0.94
C ALA A 85 7.22 -11.25 -2.14
N THR A 86 7.41 -12.54 -1.89
CA THR A 86 7.33 -13.58 -2.92
C THR A 86 6.00 -13.55 -3.67
N GLY A 87 6.08 -13.57 -5.01
CA GLY A 87 4.93 -13.66 -5.90
C GLY A 87 4.21 -12.33 -6.17
N ASN A 88 4.65 -11.24 -5.56
CA ASN A 88 4.04 -9.94 -5.77
C ASN A 88 4.66 -9.19 -6.97
N PRO A 89 3.88 -8.38 -7.69
CA PRO A 89 4.39 -7.57 -8.78
C PRO A 89 5.34 -6.48 -8.27
N SER A 90 6.31 -6.10 -9.09
CA SER A 90 7.21 -5.00 -8.78
C SER A 90 6.47 -3.65 -8.86
N LEU A 91 6.96 -2.66 -8.11
CA LEU A 91 6.34 -1.34 -8.05
C LEU A 91 6.30 -0.64 -9.43
N ASP A 92 7.35 -0.77 -10.22
CA ASP A 92 7.46 -0.19 -11.55
C ASP A 92 6.57 -0.89 -12.60
N SER A 93 6.08 -2.11 -12.33
CA SER A 93 5.08 -2.76 -13.20
C SER A 93 3.68 -2.16 -13.08
N ALA A 94 3.41 -1.38 -12.03
CA ALA A 94 2.11 -0.75 -11.79
C ALA A 94 1.59 0.06 -12.99
N LYS A 95 2.47 0.70 -13.73
CA LYS A 95 2.13 1.47 -14.94
C LYS A 95 1.43 0.65 -16.04
N GLU A 96 1.52 -0.68 -15.99
CA GLU A 96 0.93 -1.56 -16.99
C GLU A 96 -0.53 -1.93 -16.67
N TRP A 97 -0.94 -1.84 -15.40
CA TRP A 97 -2.23 -2.33 -14.94
C TRP A 97 -2.98 -1.39 -13.97
N LEU A 98 -2.31 -0.45 -13.30
CA LEU A 98 -2.94 0.45 -12.33
C LEU A 98 -3.57 1.66 -13.04
N ASP A 99 -4.76 2.07 -12.63
CA ASP A 99 -5.36 3.33 -13.11
C ASP A 99 -4.39 4.50 -12.83
N PRO A 100 -4.06 5.32 -13.85
CA PRO A 100 -3.09 6.42 -13.72
C PRO A 100 -3.48 7.50 -12.69
N LYS A 101 -4.71 7.48 -12.18
CA LYS A 101 -5.16 8.34 -11.07
C LYS A 101 -4.76 7.82 -9.70
N ILE A 102 -4.36 6.55 -9.60
CA ILE A 102 -3.94 5.91 -8.36
C ILE A 102 -2.41 5.90 -8.31
N SER A 103 -1.84 6.43 -7.23
CA SER A 103 -0.39 6.39 -7.03
C SER A 103 0.03 5.08 -6.37
N PRO A 104 1.01 4.35 -6.93
CA PRO A 104 1.58 3.19 -6.24
C PRO A 104 2.42 3.63 -5.04
N MET A 105 2.50 2.78 -4.01
CA MET A 105 3.29 3.02 -2.80
C MET A 105 4.02 1.75 -2.37
N GLY A 106 5.31 1.89 -1.99
CA GLY A 106 6.19 0.80 -1.57
C GLY A 106 7.65 1.10 -1.89
N GLY A 107 8.44 0.05 -2.11
CA GLY A 107 9.80 0.17 -2.66
C GLY A 107 10.94 -0.15 -1.70
N CYS A 108 10.66 -0.49 -0.44
CA CYS A 108 11.70 -0.90 0.49
C CYS A 108 11.21 -2.03 1.40
N ASP A 109 11.89 -3.15 1.36
CA ASP A 109 11.60 -4.32 2.19
C ASP A 109 11.59 -3.96 3.69
N GLU A 110 10.43 -4.02 4.33
CA GLU A 110 10.23 -3.69 5.73
C GLU A 110 11.00 -4.61 6.68
N ARG A 111 11.33 -5.83 6.22
CA ARG A 111 12.06 -6.84 7.02
C ARG A 111 13.53 -6.48 7.26
N LEU A 112 14.04 -5.47 6.56
CA LEU A 112 15.39 -4.95 6.79
C LEU A 112 15.49 -4.08 8.03
N PHE A 113 14.37 -3.50 8.46
CA PHE A 113 14.34 -2.59 9.61
C PHE A 113 14.38 -3.34 10.95
N GLY A 114 15.06 -2.74 11.93
CA GLY A 114 15.33 -3.36 13.23
C GLY A 114 16.46 -4.38 13.21
N GLN A 115 17.30 -4.39 12.17
CA GLN A 115 18.39 -5.35 11.97
C GLN A 115 19.77 -4.70 11.71
N HIS A 116 19.91 -3.39 11.91
CA HIS A 116 21.15 -2.63 11.62
C HIS A 116 21.61 -2.78 10.16
N LYS A 117 20.67 -2.63 9.22
CA LYS A 117 20.92 -2.76 7.77
C LYS A 117 20.81 -1.43 7.01
N GLU A 118 21.31 -0.36 7.60
CA GLU A 118 21.18 1.02 7.09
C GLU A 118 21.64 1.14 5.63
N MET A 119 22.76 0.50 5.30
CA MET A 119 23.29 0.53 3.92
C MET A 119 22.37 -0.18 2.94
N GLU A 120 21.82 -1.34 3.29
CA GLU A 120 20.89 -2.08 2.43
C GLU A 120 19.57 -1.32 2.26
N ILE A 121 19.03 -0.78 3.33
CA ILE A 121 17.83 0.08 3.32
C ILE A 121 18.03 1.28 2.39
N ASN A 122 19.16 1.98 2.52
CA ASN A 122 19.48 3.12 1.65
C ASN A 122 19.55 2.72 0.16
N LEU A 123 20.20 1.59 -0.13
CA LEU A 123 20.30 1.08 -1.51
C LEU A 123 18.93 0.66 -2.07
N ARG A 124 18.04 0.06 -1.26
CA ARG A 124 16.69 -0.29 -1.68
C ARG A 124 15.87 0.96 -2.02
N ALA A 125 15.87 1.96 -1.14
CA ALA A 125 15.21 3.23 -1.37
C ALA A 125 15.70 3.91 -2.66
N LYS A 126 17.02 4.01 -2.86
CA LYS A 126 17.62 4.53 -4.11
C LYS A 126 17.21 3.75 -5.34
N SER A 127 17.19 2.43 -5.24
CA SER A 127 16.77 1.55 -6.35
C SER A 127 15.31 1.80 -6.73
N ALA A 128 14.41 1.92 -5.75
CA ALA A 128 13.01 2.22 -6.00
C ALA A 128 12.84 3.58 -6.72
N VAL A 129 13.47 4.63 -6.20
CA VAL A 129 13.46 5.97 -6.83
C VAL A 129 13.97 5.91 -8.28
N LYS A 130 15.07 5.17 -8.52
CA LYS A 130 15.63 5.02 -9.86
C LYS A 130 14.70 4.27 -10.81
N ARG A 131 14.04 3.19 -10.36
CA ARG A 131 13.10 2.40 -11.18
C ARG A 131 11.84 3.21 -11.51
N MET A 132 11.36 4.01 -10.56
CA MET A 132 10.17 4.84 -10.71
C MET A 132 10.43 6.21 -11.35
N LYS A 133 11.65 6.46 -11.85
CA LYS A 133 12.04 7.75 -12.42
C LYS A 133 11.07 8.21 -13.52
N GLY A 134 10.36 9.30 -13.24
CA GLY A 134 9.38 9.91 -14.15
C GLY A 134 7.93 9.52 -13.85
N ASP A 135 7.69 8.49 -13.07
CA ASP A 135 6.35 8.07 -12.65
C ASP A 135 6.08 8.51 -11.21
N PRO A 136 4.91 9.10 -10.92
CA PRO A 136 4.56 9.49 -9.55
C PRO A 136 4.34 8.26 -8.67
N PHE A 137 4.98 8.24 -7.49
CA PHE A 137 4.79 7.19 -6.49
C PHE A 137 5.10 7.70 -5.08
N PHE A 138 4.72 6.92 -4.09
CA PHE A 138 5.11 7.15 -2.70
C PHE A 138 6.18 6.13 -2.30
N LEU A 139 7.41 6.59 -2.02
CA LEU A 139 8.42 5.72 -1.44
C LEU A 139 8.04 5.38 0.00
N ALA A 140 7.92 4.10 0.29
CA ALA A 140 7.55 3.60 1.61
C ALA A 140 8.20 2.24 1.89
N PRO A 141 8.30 1.84 3.17
CA PRO A 141 8.46 0.42 3.50
C PRO A 141 7.29 -0.39 2.95
N ASP A 142 7.53 -1.62 2.58
CA ASP A 142 6.54 -2.48 1.92
C ASP A 142 5.37 -2.92 2.85
N CYS A 143 5.60 -2.86 4.16
CA CYS A 143 4.60 -3.13 5.20
C CYS A 143 4.95 -2.40 6.50
N SER A 144 4.33 -2.80 7.62
CA SER A 144 4.60 -2.25 8.95
C SER A 144 6.04 -2.48 9.39
N LEU A 145 6.66 -1.44 9.90
CA LEU A 145 8.01 -1.51 10.45
C LEU A 145 8.03 -2.28 11.78
N ALA A 146 9.16 -2.91 12.07
CA ALA A 146 9.42 -3.53 13.35
C ALA A 146 9.45 -2.48 14.48
N LEU A 147 8.94 -2.83 15.67
CA LEU A 147 8.91 -1.91 16.83
C LEU A 147 10.30 -1.49 17.30
N ASN A 148 11.32 -2.29 17.02
CA ASN A 148 12.72 -2.03 17.32
C ASN A 148 13.49 -1.40 16.15
N THR A 149 12.80 -0.74 15.21
CA THR A 149 13.47 0.02 14.15
C THR A 149 14.30 1.15 14.73
N TYR A 150 15.55 1.29 14.27
CA TYR A 150 16.49 2.29 14.74
C TYR A 150 16.37 3.60 13.95
N ASP A 151 16.66 4.72 14.61
CA ASP A 151 16.62 6.06 13.97
C ASP A 151 17.58 6.15 12.79
N GLU A 152 18.73 5.50 12.86
CA GLU A 152 19.74 5.43 11.79
C GLU A 152 19.19 4.74 10.54
N GLU A 153 18.37 3.69 10.71
CA GLU A 153 17.70 3.00 9.62
C GLU A 153 16.66 3.91 8.94
N LEU A 154 15.87 4.65 9.71
CA LEU A 154 14.91 5.62 9.18
C LEU A 154 15.63 6.75 8.43
N ARG A 155 16.74 7.26 8.95
CA ARG A 155 17.56 8.26 8.26
C ARG A 155 18.15 7.71 6.96
N ALA A 156 18.67 6.48 6.98
CA ALA A 156 19.20 5.82 5.79
C ALA A 156 18.14 5.66 4.69
N PHE A 157 16.91 5.32 5.08
CA PHE A 157 15.76 5.25 4.17
C PHE A 157 15.45 6.60 3.54
N ILE A 158 15.31 7.66 4.37
CA ILE A 158 15.03 9.03 3.90
C ILE A 158 16.13 9.53 2.96
N ASP A 159 17.40 9.29 3.30
CA ASP A 159 18.52 9.74 2.47
C ASP A 159 18.61 8.96 1.16
N GLY A 160 18.22 7.69 1.15
CA GLY A 160 18.05 6.92 -0.08
C GLY A 160 16.97 7.48 -0.99
N GLY A 161 15.89 7.99 -0.43
CA GLY A 161 14.78 8.59 -1.18
C GLY A 161 15.09 9.94 -1.81
N LYS A 162 16.18 10.61 -1.42
CA LYS A 162 16.62 11.90 -1.97
C LYS A 162 17.53 11.76 -3.21
N ALA A 163 17.81 10.56 -3.66
CA ALA A 163 18.81 10.26 -4.69
C ALA A 163 18.33 10.57 -6.12
#